data_00cba7f853c2674568fff9c7712a87a5
#
_entry.id   00cba7f853c2674568fff9c7712a87a5
#
_cell.length_a   1.000
_cell.length_b   1.000
_cell.length_c   1.000
_cell.angle_alpha   90.00
_cell.angle_beta   90.00
_cell.angle_gamma   90.00
#
_symmetry.space_group_name_H-M   'P 1'
#
loop_
_entity.id
_entity.type
_entity.pdbx_description
1 polymer ?
#
loop_
_entity_poly.entity_id
_entity_poly.type
_entity_poly.pdbx_seq_one_letter_code
_entity_poly.pdbx_strand_id
1 'polypeptide(L)'
;IGPTGYGDSPYQSFSAFAGNPYFIDYRLLAADGLLTEDELPSPQPAERIDYGALYQQRPTVLRKAAERLLAAPTPAYKAFCEAQSDWLEDGLSDWPDDLRTREPAALAAAKARLAAEVDYHKAVQFFFYTQWNALKAYANGHGIQLVGDIPIYVSPDSSDLWTRPELFQ
;
A
#
# COMPACT_ATOMS: atom_id res chain seq x y z
N ILE A 1 10.89 -1.59 2.12
CA ILE A 1 10.14 -0.46 2.74
C ILE A 1 8.66 -0.85 2.78
N GLY A 2 8.37 -1.90 3.55
CA GLY A 2 7.01 -2.42 3.69
C GLY A 2 6.14 -1.58 4.64
N PRO A 3 4.81 -1.80 4.63
CA PRO A 3 3.93 -1.21 5.62
C PRO A 3 4.32 -1.65 7.02
N THR A 4 4.17 -0.77 7.99
CA THR A 4 4.43 -1.09 9.39
C THR A 4 3.27 -1.88 9.98
N GLY A 5 3.60 -2.86 10.83
CA GLY A 5 2.62 -3.65 11.58
C GLY A 5 2.38 -3.11 12.98
N TYR A 6 2.17 -3.99 13.94
CA TYR A 6 1.93 -3.64 15.34
C TYR A 6 3.06 -2.78 15.91
N GLY A 7 2.69 -1.66 16.54
CA GLY A 7 3.62 -0.70 17.12
C GLY A 7 4.47 0.05 16.12
N ASP A 8 4.00 0.21 14.88
CA ASP A 8 4.71 0.83 13.76
C ASP A 8 6.08 0.20 13.46
N SER A 9 6.24 -1.09 13.79
CA SER A 9 7.46 -1.85 13.55
C SER A 9 7.61 -2.20 12.06
N PRO A 10 8.74 -1.90 11.43
CA PRO A 10 8.99 -2.31 10.05
C PRO A 10 9.29 -3.81 9.90
N TYR A 11 9.50 -4.52 11.01
CA TYR A 11 9.86 -5.95 11.01
C TYR A 11 8.65 -6.90 11.11
N GLN A 12 7.46 -6.37 11.26
CA GLN A 12 6.21 -7.14 11.27
C GLN A 12 5.27 -6.61 10.19
N SER A 13 5.74 -6.68 8.95
CA SER A 13 4.94 -6.24 7.80
C SER A 13 3.81 -7.21 7.50
N PHE A 14 2.65 -6.68 7.11
CA PHE A 14 1.51 -7.47 6.63
C PHE A 14 1.69 -7.94 5.18
N SER A 15 2.67 -7.42 4.46
CA SER A 15 3.07 -7.87 3.13
C SER A 15 4.53 -7.52 2.86
N ALA A 16 5.28 -8.45 2.29
CA ALA A 16 6.66 -8.23 1.84
C ALA A 16 6.72 -7.37 0.57
N PHE A 17 5.64 -7.31 -0.20
CA PHE A 17 5.58 -6.61 -1.49
C PHE A 17 4.98 -5.21 -1.38
N ALA A 18 4.05 -5.00 -0.46
CA ALA A 18 3.38 -3.71 -0.32
C ALA A 18 4.34 -2.60 0.12
N GLY A 19 4.20 -1.43 -0.49
CA GLY A 19 4.89 -0.22 -0.08
C GLY A 19 4.20 0.45 1.12
N ASN A 20 5.00 1.11 1.96
CA ASN A 20 4.48 1.81 3.13
C ASN A 20 3.80 3.13 2.73
N PRO A 21 2.48 3.28 2.96
CA PRO A 21 1.76 4.50 2.61
C PRO A 21 2.30 5.77 3.30
N TYR A 22 3.03 5.64 4.42
CA TYR A 22 3.62 6.78 5.12
C TYR A 22 4.67 7.52 4.30
N PHE A 23 5.24 6.91 3.28
CA PHE A 23 6.23 7.54 2.40
C PHE A 23 5.65 8.22 1.15
N ILE A 24 4.33 8.21 0.96
CA ILE A 24 3.68 8.92 -0.14
C ILE A 24 3.72 10.42 0.14
N ASP A 25 4.32 11.20 -0.74
CA ASP A 25 4.29 12.67 -0.69
C ASP A 25 2.99 13.19 -1.33
N TYR A 26 2.19 13.88 -0.56
CA TYR A 26 0.92 14.45 -1.01
C TYR A 26 1.08 15.57 -2.03
N ARG A 27 2.21 16.31 -1.99
CA ARG A 27 2.48 17.38 -2.95
C ARG A 27 2.68 16.82 -4.36
N LEU A 28 3.24 15.63 -4.49
CA LEU A 28 3.32 14.95 -5.77
C LEU A 28 1.93 14.53 -6.26
N LEU A 29 1.05 14.09 -5.37
CA LEU A 29 -0.34 13.80 -5.73
C LEU A 29 -1.11 15.08 -6.14
N ALA A 30 -0.81 16.21 -5.51
CA ALA A 30 -1.38 17.49 -5.92
C ALA A 30 -0.84 17.94 -7.28
N ALA A 31 0.45 17.78 -7.55
CA ALA A 31 1.05 18.05 -8.84
C ALA A 31 0.44 17.18 -9.97
N ASP A 32 0.04 15.96 -9.65
CA ASP A 32 -0.66 15.05 -10.56
C ASP A 32 -2.17 15.36 -10.68
N GLY A 33 -2.68 16.40 -9.98
CA GLY A 33 -4.09 16.80 -9.99
C GLY A 33 -5.02 15.88 -9.19
N LEU A 34 -4.46 15.00 -8.37
CA LEU A 34 -5.22 14.06 -7.54
C LEU A 34 -5.60 14.65 -6.17
N LEU A 35 -4.95 15.74 -5.76
CA LEU A 35 -5.29 16.55 -4.58
C LEU A 35 -5.28 18.03 -4.95
N THR A 36 -5.97 18.84 -4.15
CA THR A 36 -5.88 20.30 -4.20
C THR A 36 -5.01 20.80 -3.06
N GLU A 37 -4.48 22.02 -3.17
CA GLU A 37 -3.58 22.58 -2.14
C GLU A 37 -4.25 22.69 -0.76
N ASP A 38 -5.54 22.97 -0.71
CA ASP A 38 -6.33 23.06 0.52
C ASP A 38 -6.63 21.70 1.17
N GLU A 39 -6.41 20.60 0.45
CA GLU A 39 -6.53 19.23 0.96
C GLU A 39 -5.21 18.69 1.55
N LEU A 40 -4.12 19.42 1.37
CA LEU A 40 -2.84 19.02 1.94
C LEU A 40 -2.85 19.24 3.46
N PRO A 41 -2.47 18.24 4.24
CA PRO A 41 -2.38 18.41 5.68
C PRO A 41 -1.29 19.40 6.06
N SER A 42 -1.51 20.15 7.13
CA SER A 42 -0.49 21.04 7.67
C SER A 42 0.78 20.26 8.04
N PRO A 43 1.97 20.82 7.80
CA PRO A 43 3.22 20.20 8.20
C PRO A 43 3.22 19.87 9.70
N GLN A 44 3.65 18.68 10.05
CA GLN A 44 3.85 18.28 11.44
C GLN A 44 5.08 18.97 12.03
N PRO A 45 5.12 19.27 13.34
CA PRO A 45 6.32 19.80 14.00
C PRO A 45 7.51 18.85 13.81
N ALA A 46 8.68 19.43 13.45
CA ALA A 46 9.83 18.68 12.99
C ALA A 46 10.56 17.82 14.04
N GLU A 47 10.26 17.97 15.34
CA GLU A 47 11.04 17.33 16.40
C GLU A 47 10.68 15.86 16.66
N ARG A 48 9.45 15.45 16.39
CA ARG A 48 8.96 14.07 16.57
C ARG A 48 7.87 13.75 15.58
N ILE A 49 7.86 12.51 15.08
CA ILE A 49 6.78 11.99 14.26
C ILE A 49 5.64 11.58 15.19
N ASP A 50 4.44 12.12 14.96
CA ASP A 50 3.21 11.68 15.59
C ASP A 50 2.54 10.62 14.71
N TYR A 51 2.83 9.35 14.98
CA TYR A 51 2.24 8.22 14.26
C TYR A 51 0.72 8.13 14.44
N GLY A 52 0.19 8.53 15.60
CA GLY A 52 -1.25 8.57 15.84
C GLY A 52 -1.97 9.54 14.91
N ALA A 53 -1.41 10.75 14.74
CA ALA A 53 -1.93 11.72 13.80
C ALA A 53 -1.79 11.23 12.34
N LEU A 54 -0.67 10.61 11.97
CA LEU A 54 -0.48 10.02 10.66
C LEU A 54 -1.51 8.92 10.37
N TYR A 55 -1.74 8.04 11.32
CA TYR A 55 -2.71 6.96 11.21
C TYR A 55 -4.14 7.47 10.93
N GLN A 56 -4.54 8.56 11.56
CA GLN A 56 -5.86 9.15 11.37
C GLN A 56 -5.99 9.97 10.09
N GLN A 57 -4.98 10.76 9.75
CA GLN A 57 -5.04 11.72 8.63
C GLN A 57 -4.78 11.06 7.27
N ARG A 58 -3.81 10.15 7.19
CA ARG A 58 -3.38 9.58 5.91
C ARG A 58 -4.48 8.85 5.16
N PRO A 59 -5.28 7.97 5.76
CA PRO A 59 -6.34 7.29 5.02
C PRO A 59 -7.33 8.28 4.41
N THR A 60 -7.67 9.35 5.12
CA THR A 60 -8.63 10.37 4.63
C THR A 60 -8.11 11.10 3.40
N VAL A 61 -6.84 11.52 3.41
CA VAL A 61 -6.24 12.25 2.28
C VAL A 61 -6.02 11.30 1.08
N LEU A 62 -5.46 10.12 1.34
CA LEU A 62 -5.19 9.15 0.27
C LEU A 62 -6.49 8.63 -0.36
N ARG A 63 -7.60 8.53 0.40
CA ARG A 63 -8.90 8.12 -0.14
C ARG A 63 -9.41 9.13 -1.17
N LYS A 64 -9.29 10.43 -0.91
CA LYS A 64 -9.66 11.47 -1.89
C LYS A 64 -8.86 11.36 -3.19
N ALA A 65 -7.54 11.18 -3.07
CA ALA A 65 -6.67 11.00 -4.23
C ALA A 65 -7.03 9.72 -5.01
N ALA A 66 -7.28 8.62 -4.30
CA ALA A 66 -7.69 7.36 -4.91
C ALA A 66 -9.04 7.47 -5.63
N GLU A 67 -10.04 8.11 -5.03
CA GLU A 67 -11.34 8.34 -5.64
C GLU A 67 -11.21 9.10 -6.97
N ARG A 68 -10.35 10.13 -7.04
CA ARG A 68 -10.10 10.86 -8.30
C ARG A 68 -9.39 10.00 -9.34
N LEU A 69 -8.38 9.23 -8.95
CA LEU A 69 -7.72 8.30 -9.85
C LEU A 69 -8.70 7.24 -10.39
N LEU A 70 -9.53 6.68 -9.52
CA LEU A 70 -10.48 5.62 -9.87
C LEU A 70 -11.65 6.13 -10.72
N ALA A 71 -12.03 7.40 -10.57
CA ALA A 71 -13.02 8.05 -11.45
C ALA A 71 -12.52 8.18 -12.90
N ALA A 72 -11.21 8.31 -13.11
CA ALA A 72 -10.58 8.38 -14.44
C ALA A 72 -9.25 7.62 -14.44
N PRO A 73 -9.26 6.27 -14.43
CA PRO A 73 -8.05 5.47 -14.29
C PRO A 73 -7.09 5.66 -15.44
N THR A 74 -5.84 6.03 -15.14
CA THR A 74 -4.80 6.25 -16.15
C THR A 74 -4.31 4.93 -16.76
N PRO A 75 -3.75 4.93 -17.98
CA PRO A 75 -3.11 3.75 -18.56
C PRO A 75 -1.99 3.19 -17.68
N ALA A 76 -1.22 4.07 -17.01
CA ALA A 76 -0.15 3.68 -16.10
C ALA A 76 -0.70 2.92 -14.87
N TYR A 77 -1.82 3.37 -14.30
CA TYR A 77 -2.48 2.67 -13.20
C TYR A 77 -2.97 1.27 -13.62
N LYS A 78 -3.58 1.16 -14.79
CA LYS A 78 -4.06 -0.13 -15.31
C LYS A 78 -2.91 -1.11 -15.54
N ALA A 79 -1.81 -0.64 -16.17
CA ALA A 79 -0.61 -1.44 -16.38
C ALA A 79 0.03 -1.88 -15.04
N PHE A 80 0.04 -1.00 -14.03
CA PHE A 80 0.50 -1.35 -12.69
C PHE A 80 -0.35 -2.46 -12.06
N CYS A 81 -1.67 -2.36 -12.10
CA CYS A 81 -2.57 -3.39 -11.57
C CYS A 81 -2.37 -4.75 -12.26
N GLU A 82 -2.19 -4.76 -13.59
CA GLU A 82 -1.87 -5.97 -14.33
C GLU A 82 -0.53 -6.58 -13.91
N ALA A 83 0.51 -5.75 -13.85
CA ALA A 83 1.87 -6.20 -13.54
C ALA A 83 2.03 -6.69 -12.09
N GLN A 84 1.17 -6.26 -11.17
CA GLN A 84 1.24 -6.56 -9.74
C GLN A 84 0.08 -7.43 -9.25
N SER A 85 -0.67 -8.05 -10.16
CA SER A 85 -1.88 -8.82 -9.85
C SER A 85 -1.66 -9.95 -8.84
N ASP A 86 -0.45 -10.52 -8.81
CA ASP A 86 -0.11 -11.68 -7.99
C ASP A 86 -0.22 -11.42 -6.48
N TRP A 87 -0.07 -10.17 -6.05
CA TRP A 87 -0.11 -9.81 -4.63
C TRP A 87 -1.11 -8.69 -4.27
N LEU A 88 -1.53 -7.86 -5.24
CA LEU A 88 -2.41 -6.72 -4.99
C LEU A 88 -3.84 -7.10 -4.56
N GLU A 89 -4.25 -8.32 -4.77
CA GLU A 89 -5.61 -8.80 -4.50
C GLU A 89 -5.72 -9.61 -3.21
N ASP A 90 -4.62 -9.79 -2.51
CA ASP A 90 -4.53 -10.64 -1.34
C ASP A 90 -4.77 -9.84 -0.05
N GLY A 91 -5.59 -10.35 0.82
CA GLY A 91 -6.05 -9.65 2.03
C GLY A 91 -5.97 -10.50 3.31
N LEU A 92 -6.29 -9.91 4.41
CA LEU A 92 -5.91 -10.12 5.81
C LEU A 92 -6.65 -11.20 6.63
N SER A 93 -6.11 -11.52 7.81
CA SER A 93 -6.13 -12.71 8.63
C SER A 93 -7.25 -12.93 9.66
N ASP A 94 -8.01 -11.94 10.09
CA ASP A 94 -9.13 -12.14 11.04
C ASP A 94 -10.42 -12.57 10.33
N TRP A 95 -10.31 -13.56 9.45
CA TRP A 95 -11.39 -13.92 8.57
C TRP A 95 -12.13 -15.21 9.00
N PRO A 96 -13.42 -15.33 8.64
CA PRO A 96 -14.14 -16.58 8.78
C PRO A 96 -13.39 -17.76 8.17
N ASP A 97 -13.61 -18.96 8.70
CA ASP A 97 -12.85 -20.17 8.31
C ASP A 97 -12.85 -20.43 6.80
N ASP A 98 -13.95 -20.18 6.11
CA ASP A 98 -14.09 -20.32 4.66
C ASP A 98 -13.21 -19.36 3.86
N LEU A 99 -13.01 -18.14 4.36
CA LEU A 99 -12.06 -17.20 3.77
C LEU A 99 -10.61 -17.56 4.14
N ARG A 100 -10.37 -17.97 5.37
CA ARG A 100 -9.06 -18.40 5.84
C ARG A 100 -8.55 -19.62 5.07
N THR A 101 -9.42 -20.57 4.72
CA THR A 101 -9.10 -21.74 3.90
C THR A 101 -9.20 -21.48 2.39
N ARG A 102 -9.48 -20.23 1.99
CA ARG A 102 -9.54 -19.78 0.60
C ARG A 102 -10.60 -20.50 -0.24
N GLU A 103 -11.75 -20.81 0.35
CA GLU A 103 -12.86 -21.39 -0.39
C GLU A 103 -13.27 -20.47 -1.57
N PRO A 104 -13.28 -20.95 -2.83
CA PRO A 104 -13.44 -20.10 -4.01
C PRO A 104 -14.72 -19.25 -4.01
N ALA A 105 -15.83 -19.82 -3.51
CA ALA A 105 -17.11 -19.11 -3.44
C ALA A 105 -17.07 -17.98 -2.39
N ALA A 106 -16.46 -18.22 -1.23
CA ALA A 106 -16.29 -17.24 -0.16
C ALA A 106 -15.39 -16.10 -0.61
N LEU A 107 -14.26 -16.40 -1.28
CA LEU A 107 -13.36 -15.41 -1.86
C LEU A 107 -14.07 -14.53 -2.89
N ALA A 108 -14.84 -15.11 -3.81
CA ALA A 108 -15.57 -14.36 -4.83
C ALA A 108 -16.59 -13.41 -4.17
N ALA A 109 -17.32 -13.88 -3.16
CA ALA A 109 -18.29 -13.06 -2.44
C ALA A 109 -17.60 -11.92 -1.64
N ALA A 110 -16.47 -12.20 -0.99
CA ALA A 110 -15.70 -11.20 -0.26
C ALA A 110 -15.11 -10.15 -1.21
N LYS A 111 -14.50 -10.55 -2.33
CA LYS A 111 -13.99 -9.64 -3.37
C LYS A 111 -15.09 -8.72 -3.91
N ALA A 112 -16.28 -9.24 -4.19
CA ALA A 112 -17.40 -8.42 -4.65
C ALA A 112 -17.85 -7.41 -3.58
N ARG A 113 -17.94 -7.83 -2.33
CA ARG A 113 -18.34 -6.96 -1.21
C ARG A 113 -17.32 -5.87 -0.90
N LEU A 114 -16.04 -6.17 -1.02
CA LEU A 114 -14.91 -5.30 -0.65
C LEU A 114 -14.27 -4.62 -1.86
N ALA A 115 -14.88 -4.68 -3.04
CA ALA A 115 -14.29 -4.17 -4.28
C ALA A 115 -13.77 -2.74 -4.16
N ALA A 116 -14.54 -1.84 -3.55
CA ALA A 116 -14.13 -0.45 -3.36
C ALA A 116 -12.91 -0.29 -2.44
N GLU A 117 -12.78 -1.12 -1.40
CA GLU A 117 -11.62 -1.12 -0.51
C GLU A 117 -10.39 -1.71 -1.22
N VAL A 118 -10.57 -2.79 -1.96
CA VAL A 118 -9.50 -3.37 -2.78
C VAL A 118 -8.98 -2.34 -3.79
N ASP A 119 -9.88 -1.65 -4.49
CA ASP A 119 -9.49 -0.61 -5.46
C ASP A 119 -8.80 0.58 -4.79
N TYR A 120 -9.24 0.99 -3.60
CA TYR A 120 -8.55 2.00 -2.80
C TYR A 120 -7.12 1.57 -2.48
N HIS A 121 -6.91 0.36 -1.99
CA HIS A 121 -5.57 -0.14 -1.66
C HIS A 121 -4.68 -0.27 -2.91
N LYS A 122 -5.23 -0.73 -4.05
CA LYS A 122 -4.51 -0.74 -5.33
C LYS A 122 -4.04 0.66 -5.73
N ALA A 123 -4.90 1.68 -5.58
CA ALA A 123 -4.54 3.06 -5.87
C ALA A 123 -3.43 3.58 -4.95
N VAL A 124 -3.50 3.28 -3.65
CA VAL A 124 -2.46 3.66 -2.68
C VAL A 124 -1.12 3.00 -3.02
N GLN A 125 -1.10 1.72 -3.39
CA GLN A 125 0.13 1.05 -3.83
C GLN A 125 0.67 1.65 -5.13
N PHE A 126 -0.18 2.00 -6.08
CA PHE A 126 0.24 2.70 -7.29
C PHE A 126 0.90 4.05 -6.98
N PHE A 127 0.35 4.85 -6.06
CA PHE A 127 0.98 6.11 -5.65
C PHE A 127 2.36 5.89 -5.05
N PHE A 128 2.49 4.91 -4.15
CA PHE A 128 3.78 4.57 -3.55
C PHE A 128 4.79 4.16 -4.62
N TYR A 129 4.47 3.21 -5.46
CA TYR A 129 5.42 2.68 -6.44
C TYR A 129 5.79 3.70 -7.53
N THR A 130 4.88 4.58 -7.91
CA THR A 130 5.18 5.68 -8.83
C THR A 130 6.25 6.59 -8.24
N GLN A 131 6.09 7.02 -7.00
CA GLN A 131 7.03 7.91 -6.32
C GLN A 131 8.34 7.20 -5.97
N TRP A 132 8.27 5.96 -5.49
CA TRP A 132 9.43 5.14 -5.19
C TRP A 132 10.31 4.88 -6.41
N ASN A 133 9.71 4.51 -7.53
CA ASN A 133 10.45 4.26 -8.76
C ASN A 133 11.10 5.54 -9.31
N ALA A 134 10.44 6.68 -9.19
CA ALA A 134 11.01 7.98 -9.57
C ALA A 134 12.22 8.34 -8.68
N LEU A 135 12.10 8.18 -7.35
CA LEU A 135 13.19 8.40 -6.41
C LEU A 135 14.37 7.46 -6.68
N LYS A 136 14.10 6.17 -6.91
CA LYS A 136 15.12 5.16 -7.22
C LYS A 136 15.86 5.48 -8.52
N ALA A 137 15.12 5.87 -9.55
CA ALA A 137 15.71 6.26 -10.83
C ALA A 137 16.59 7.50 -10.68
N TYR A 138 16.16 8.51 -9.93
CA TYR A 138 16.93 9.70 -9.60
C TYR A 138 18.24 9.35 -8.88
N ALA A 139 18.18 8.57 -7.80
CA ALA A 139 19.33 8.15 -7.04
C ALA A 139 20.35 7.37 -7.92
N ASN A 140 19.86 6.39 -8.69
CA ASN A 140 20.70 5.60 -9.58
C ASN A 140 21.35 6.46 -10.68
N GLY A 141 20.64 7.45 -11.22
CA GLY A 141 21.17 8.41 -12.18
C GLY A 141 22.32 9.27 -11.63
N HIS A 142 22.41 9.40 -10.28
CA HIS A 142 23.49 10.08 -9.59
C HIS A 142 24.58 9.12 -9.03
N GLY A 143 24.56 7.85 -9.47
CA GLY A 143 25.52 6.85 -9.02
C GLY A 143 25.28 6.32 -7.60
N ILE A 144 24.12 6.61 -7.00
CA ILE A 144 23.74 6.15 -5.67
C ILE A 144 22.94 4.86 -5.79
N GLN A 145 23.39 3.80 -5.15
CA GLN A 145 22.65 2.55 -5.05
C GLN A 145 21.82 2.52 -3.78
N LEU A 146 20.54 2.15 -3.89
CA LEU A 146 19.67 1.92 -2.75
C LEU A 146 19.75 0.44 -2.38
N VAL A 147 20.24 0.15 -1.18
CA VAL A 147 20.29 -1.21 -0.61
C VAL A 147 19.15 -1.30 0.40
N GLY A 148 18.22 -2.20 0.16
CA GLY A 148 17.12 -2.50 1.07
C GLY A 148 17.46 -3.66 2.00
N ASP A 149 16.71 -3.79 3.06
CA ASP A 149 16.68 -4.95 3.94
C ASP A 149 15.38 -5.73 3.69
N ILE A 150 15.46 -7.05 3.78
CA ILE A 150 14.29 -7.93 3.64
C ILE A 150 13.89 -8.38 5.03
N PRO A 151 12.61 -8.28 5.42
CA PRO A 151 12.14 -8.88 6.65
C PRO A 151 12.45 -10.39 6.67
N ILE A 152 13.14 -10.85 7.70
CA ILE A 152 13.48 -12.28 7.85
C ILE A 152 12.22 -13.09 8.19
N TYR A 153 11.27 -12.45 8.85
CA TYR A 153 9.99 -13.03 9.24
C TYR A 153 8.84 -12.21 8.66
N VAL A 154 7.79 -12.90 8.26
CA VAL A 154 6.49 -12.27 7.96
C VAL A 154 5.55 -12.48 9.16
N SER A 155 4.62 -11.55 9.36
CA SER A 155 3.60 -11.73 10.40
C SER A 155 2.78 -12.99 10.11
N PRO A 156 2.38 -13.78 11.14
CA PRO A 156 1.39 -14.85 10.96
C PRO A 156 0.09 -14.40 10.29
N ASP A 157 -0.19 -13.10 10.35
CA ASP A 157 -1.35 -12.44 9.77
C ASP A 157 -1.03 -11.77 8.43
N SER A 158 0.12 -12.10 7.80
CA SER A 158 0.49 -11.51 6.51
C SER A 158 -0.29 -12.10 5.35
N SER A 159 -0.51 -11.29 4.33
CA SER A 159 -1.04 -11.77 3.06
C SER A 159 -0.14 -12.84 2.43
N ASP A 160 1.17 -12.74 2.62
CA ASP A 160 2.15 -13.69 2.07
C ASP A 160 1.93 -15.09 2.63
N LEU A 161 1.77 -15.22 3.96
CA LEU A 161 1.50 -16.53 4.59
C LEU A 161 0.12 -17.06 4.18
N TRP A 162 -0.87 -16.21 4.08
CA TRP A 162 -2.22 -16.63 3.71
C TRP A 162 -2.30 -17.11 2.24
N THR A 163 -1.58 -16.47 1.32
CA THR A 163 -1.61 -16.82 -0.11
C THR A 163 -0.72 -17.99 -0.46
N ARG A 164 0.38 -18.17 0.26
CA ARG A 164 1.42 -19.16 -0.02
C ARG A 164 1.85 -19.91 1.26
N PRO A 165 0.92 -20.52 2.01
CA PRO A 165 1.24 -21.18 3.28
C PRO A 165 2.29 -22.30 3.11
N GLU A 166 2.39 -22.89 1.92
CA GLU A 166 3.37 -23.93 1.59
C GLU A 166 4.82 -23.46 1.60
N LEU A 167 5.07 -22.14 1.52
CA LEU A 167 6.41 -21.55 1.57
C LEU A 167 6.89 -21.28 3.00
N PHE A 168 6.00 -21.38 3.98
CA PHE A 168 6.30 -21.07 5.39
C PHE A 168 6.10 -22.33 6.24
N GLN A 169 7.18 -22.77 6.90
CA GLN A 169 7.17 -23.93 7.81
C GLN A 169 7.51 -23.51 9.23
#